data_d3d1a2f92a08d96bb525f5c1275ea10c
#
_entry.id   d3d1a2f92a08d96bb525f5c1275ea10c
#
_cell.length_a   1.000
_cell.length_b   1.000
_cell.length_c   1.000
_cell.angle_alpha   90.00
_cell.angle_beta   90.00
_cell.angle_gamma   90.00
#
_symmetry.space_group_name_H-M   'P 1'
#
loop_
_entity.id
_entity.type
_entity.pdbx_description
1 polymer ?
#
loop_
_entity_poly.entity_id
_entity_poly.type
_entity_poly.pdbx_seq_one_letter_code
_entity_poly.pdbx_strand_id
1 'polypeptide(L)'
;MEKLNSTARKLDIVAKIFSVMLTIAIVCCLVGLGIIAVGLIFKLDPHLIGTNYNVLDLGLLELEVADSHAPSERLVLMLTAAEIILTLLCLYRGRFAVKYIRNILQPMIENAPFHNTISTNLVKLARCTCSIGIGINLLELLNQVFSAKAFQLPELLLSDKITHITMNYHFDLGFLLVAAVLLLLSYVFRYGEQLQQLSDETL
;
A
#
# COMPACT_ATOMS: atom_id res chain seq x y z
N MET A 1 -12.34 5.65 32.89
CA MET A 1 -11.63 6.59 32.00
C MET A 1 -10.12 6.36 31.94
N GLU A 2 -9.43 6.06 33.04
CA GLU A 2 -7.96 5.82 33.04
C GLU A 2 -7.49 4.70 32.10
N LYS A 3 -8.20 3.57 32.00
CA LYS A 3 -7.84 2.47 31.08
C LYS A 3 -7.92 2.88 29.61
N LEU A 4 -8.91 3.68 29.22
CA LEU A 4 -9.07 4.15 27.84
C LEU A 4 -7.92 5.09 27.45
N ASN A 5 -7.56 6.01 28.33
CA ASN A 5 -6.45 6.95 28.12
C ASN A 5 -5.09 6.21 28.02
N SER A 6 -4.87 5.19 28.89
CA SER A 6 -3.66 4.35 28.82
C SER A 6 -3.56 3.60 27.48
N THR A 7 -4.67 3.04 26.99
CA THR A 7 -4.69 2.32 25.69
C THR A 7 -4.47 3.28 24.53
N ALA A 8 -5.11 4.45 24.53
CA ALA A 8 -4.91 5.46 23.49
C ALA A 8 -3.45 5.95 23.41
N ARG A 9 -2.79 6.15 24.57
CA ARG A 9 -1.34 6.50 24.59
C ARG A 9 -0.46 5.40 24.02
N LYS A 10 -0.72 4.13 24.32
CA LYS A 10 0.04 3.01 23.73
C LYS A 10 -0.13 2.96 22.21
N LEU A 11 -1.36 3.16 21.72
CA LEU A 11 -1.64 3.20 20.27
C LEU A 11 -0.96 4.41 19.59
N ASP A 12 -0.89 5.59 20.24
CA ASP A 12 -0.16 6.74 19.69
C ASP A 12 1.34 6.46 19.57
N ILE A 13 1.94 5.74 20.54
CA ILE A 13 3.34 5.33 20.46
C ILE A 13 3.56 4.38 19.29
N VAL A 14 2.70 3.38 19.11
CA VAL A 14 2.76 2.45 17.97
C VAL A 14 2.63 3.21 16.65
N ALA A 15 1.68 4.15 16.57
CA ALA A 15 1.49 4.99 15.39
C ALA A 15 2.73 5.86 15.07
N LYS A 16 3.44 6.37 16.10
CA LYS A 16 4.70 7.10 15.93
C LYS A 16 5.79 6.21 15.35
N ILE A 17 5.97 5.00 15.90
CA ILE A 17 6.95 4.02 15.40
C ILE A 17 6.65 3.69 13.93
N PHE A 18 5.39 3.41 13.63
CA PHE A 18 4.96 3.09 12.26
C PHE A 18 5.19 4.27 11.29
N SER A 19 4.97 5.51 11.74
CA SER A 19 5.28 6.72 10.95
C SER A 19 6.77 6.84 10.62
N VAL A 20 7.66 6.48 11.55
CA VAL A 20 9.11 6.46 11.32
C VAL A 20 9.48 5.37 10.31
N MET A 21 8.94 4.16 10.46
CA MET A 21 9.17 3.06 9.52
C MET A 21 8.72 3.43 8.09
N LEU A 22 7.55 4.05 7.94
CA LEU A 22 7.07 4.54 6.64
C LEU A 22 8.01 5.60 6.05
N THR A 23 8.58 6.47 6.89
CA THR A 23 9.53 7.48 6.41
C THR A 23 10.80 6.83 5.89
N ILE A 24 11.33 5.84 6.60
CA ILE A 24 12.51 5.08 6.17
C ILE A 24 12.21 4.35 4.86
N ALA A 25 11.05 3.69 4.75
CA ALA A 25 10.64 3.00 3.53
C ALA A 25 10.56 3.95 2.32
N ILE A 26 9.99 5.16 2.50
CA ILE A 26 9.95 6.18 1.44
C ILE A 26 11.36 6.59 1.01
N VAL A 27 12.27 6.82 1.96
CA VAL A 27 13.66 7.17 1.65
C VAL A 27 14.35 6.04 0.87
N CYS A 28 14.19 4.78 1.29
CA CYS A 28 14.74 3.62 0.59
C CYS A 28 14.20 3.52 -0.85
N CYS A 29 12.90 3.73 -1.07
CA CYS A 29 12.30 3.74 -2.40
C CYS A 29 12.87 4.87 -3.28
N LEU A 30 13.07 6.08 -2.72
CA LEU A 30 13.67 7.20 -3.45
C LEU A 30 15.11 6.93 -3.85
N VAL A 31 15.90 6.31 -2.96
CA VAL A 31 17.27 5.87 -3.26
C VAL A 31 17.25 4.82 -4.37
N GLY A 32 16.35 3.82 -4.27
CA GLY A 32 16.18 2.80 -5.31
C GLY A 32 15.85 3.39 -6.68
N LEU A 33 14.90 4.36 -6.74
CA LEU A 33 14.62 5.09 -7.97
C LEU A 33 15.85 5.86 -8.52
N GLY A 34 16.62 6.46 -7.63
CA GLY A 34 17.87 7.12 -8.03
C GLY A 34 18.86 6.15 -8.67
N ILE A 35 19.05 4.97 -8.10
CA ILE A 35 19.93 3.92 -8.64
C ILE A 35 19.43 3.45 -10.01
N ILE A 36 18.12 3.20 -10.16
CA ILE A 36 17.54 2.78 -11.45
C ILE A 36 17.69 3.89 -12.50
N ALA A 37 17.48 5.15 -12.13
CA ALA A 37 17.66 6.28 -13.06
C ALA A 37 19.11 6.38 -13.56
N VAL A 38 20.09 6.20 -12.67
CA VAL A 38 21.51 6.14 -13.03
C VAL A 38 21.78 4.94 -13.95
N GLY A 39 21.23 3.76 -13.63
CA GLY A 39 21.35 2.57 -14.48
C GLY A 39 20.83 2.78 -15.89
N LEU A 40 19.65 3.42 -16.04
CA LEU A 40 19.05 3.73 -17.33
C LEU A 40 19.87 4.76 -18.15
N ILE A 41 20.44 5.77 -17.48
CA ILE A 41 21.24 6.83 -18.14
C ILE A 41 22.60 6.27 -18.61
N PHE A 42 23.29 5.55 -17.74
CA PHE A 42 24.64 5.04 -17.98
C PHE A 42 24.66 3.66 -18.66
N LYS A 43 23.49 3.07 -18.94
CA LYS A 43 23.34 1.71 -19.48
C LYS A 43 24.15 0.67 -18.68
N LEU A 44 24.08 0.79 -17.36
CA LEU A 44 24.73 -0.16 -16.47
C LEU A 44 24.03 -1.51 -16.54
N ASP A 45 24.81 -2.57 -16.42
CA ASP A 45 24.29 -3.94 -16.35
C ASP A 45 23.33 -4.08 -15.15
N PRO A 46 22.09 -4.54 -15.34
CA PRO A 46 21.11 -4.73 -14.26
C PRO A 46 21.59 -5.67 -13.15
N HIS A 47 22.49 -6.61 -13.47
CA HIS A 47 23.13 -7.48 -12.46
C HIS A 47 23.90 -6.68 -11.41
N LEU A 48 24.48 -5.54 -11.77
CA LEU A 48 25.16 -4.63 -10.83
C LEU A 48 24.19 -3.90 -9.92
N ILE A 49 22.90 -3.83 -10.31
CA ILE A 49 21.84 -3.18 -9.56
C ILE A 49 21.11 -4.18 -8.65
N GLY A 50 21.46 -5.48 -8.73
CA GLY A 50 20.89 -6.55 -7.88
C GLY A 50 19.52 -7.04 -8.33
N THR A 51 19.12 -6.80 -9.58
CA THR A 51 17.89 -7.32 -10.15
C THR A 51 18.14 -8.65 -10.86
N ASN A 52 17.57 -9.73 -10.32
CA ASN A 52 17.56 -11.03 -11.00
C ASN A 52 16.39 -11.07 -12.00
N TYR A 53 16.65 -10.70 -13.24
CA TYR A 53 15.63 -10.63 -14.29
C TYR A 53 15.40 -11.96 -15.03
N ASN A 54 16.17 -13.00 -14.70
CA ASN A 54 16.03 -14.33 -15.27
C ASN A 54 15.12 -15.24 -14.43
N VAL A 55 14.64 -14.77 -13.26
CA VAL A 55 13.80 -15.53 -12.36
C VAL A 55 12.35 -15.06 -12.46
N LEU A 56 11.47 -15.96 -12.83
CA LEU A 56 10.03 -15.76 -12.84
C LEU A 56 9.45 -16.38 -11.58
N ASP A 57 8.97 -15.55 -10.66
CA ASP A 57 8.27 -15.99 -9.45
C ASP A 57 6.78 -16.17 -9.75
N LEU A 58 6.30 -17.40 -9.63
CA LEU A 58 4.89 -17.79 -9.76
C LEU A 58 4.23 -18.05 -8.39
N GLY A 59 4.85 -17.57 -7.31
CA GLY A 59 4.37 -17.70 -5.93
C GLY A 59 4.77 -19.01 -5.27
N LEU A 60 4.43 -20.15 -5.84
CA LEU A 60 4.82 -21.48 -5.35
C LEU A 60 6.04 -22.08 -6.10
N LEU A 61 6.37 -21.52 -7.24
CA LEU A 61 7.43 -21.99 -8.13
C LEU A 61 8.25 -20.79 -8.60
N GLU A 62 9.56 -20.88 -8.43
CA GLU A 62 10.53 -20.00 -9.07
C GLU A 62 11.07 -20.71 -10.31
N LEU A 63 10.88 -20.10 -11.47
CA LEU A 63 11.40 -20.61 -12.75
C LEU A 63 12.58 -19.76 -13.19
N GLU A 64 13.72 -20.39 -13.37
CA GLU A 64 14.89 -19.77 -13.96
C GLU A 64 14.82 -19.86 -15.48
N VAL A 65 14.76 -18.73 -16.14
CA VAL A 65 14.60 -18.66 -17.61
C VAL A 65 15.97 -18.50 -18.25
N ALA A 66 16.21 -19.24 -19.33
CA ALA A 66 17.47 -19.15 -20.07
C ALA A 66 17.66 -17.74 -20.66
N ASP A 67 18.90 -17.27 -20.73
CA ASP A 67 19.25 -15.89 -21.19
C ASP A 67 18.68 -15.55 -22.57
N SER A 68 18.48 -16.52 -23.45
CA SER A 68 17.89 -16.33 -24.78
C SER A 68 16.41 -15.90 -24.75
N HIS A 69 15.70 -16.11 -23.63
CA HIS A 69 14.29 -15.81 -23.42
C HIS A 69 14.09 -14.81 -22.28
N ALA A 70 15.18 -14.29 -21.73
CA ALA A 70 15.13 -13.28 -20.69
C ALA A 70 14.55 -11.95 -21.24
N PRO A 71 13.74 -11.23 -20.47
CA PRO A 71 13.22 -9.94 -20.89
C PRO A 71 14.36 -8.93 -21.09
N SER A 72 14.14 -7.95 -21.97
CA SER A 72 15.16 -6.93 -22.19
C SER A 72 15.43 -6.15 -20.91
N GLU A 73 16.71 -5.97 -20.58
CA GLU A 73 17.19 -5.25 -19.38
C GLU A 73 16.50 -3.90 -19.17
N ARG A 74 16.37 -3.15 -20.27
CA ARG A 74 15.72 -1.82 -20.24
C ARG A 74 14.25 -1.91 -19.85
N LEU A 75 13.56 -2.94 -20.30
CA LEU A 75 12.16 -3.17 -20.01
C LEU A 75 12.00 -3.48 -18.50
N VAL A 76 12.83 -4.35 -17.94
CA VAL A 76 12.84 -4.68 -16.51
C VAL A 76 13.06 -3.43 -15.66
N LEU A 77 14.09 -2.64 -15.97
CA LEU A 77 14.38 -1.40 -15.22
C LEU A 77 13.20 -0.41 -15.26
N MET A 78 12.56 -0.23 -16.43
CA MET A 78 11.40 0.66 -16.56
C MET A 78 10.22 0.23 -15.69
N LEU A 79 10.03 -1.07 -15.53
CA LEU A 79 8.91 -1.60 -14.76
C LEU A 79 9.18 -1.59 -13.28
N THR A 80 10.37 -2.00 -12.88
CA THR A 80 10.80 -1.84 -11.49
C THR A 80 10.68 -0.36 -11.07
N ALA A 81 11.01 0.57 -11.96
CA ALA A 81 10.77 1.99 -11.70
C ALA A 81 9.29 2.32 -11.54
N ALA A 82 8.41 1.78 -12.39
CA ALA A 82 6.96 2.00 -12.29
C ALA A 82 6.37 1.41 -11.00
N GLU A 83 6.81 0.22 -10.60
CA GLU A 83 6.41 -0.42 -9.34
C GLU A 83 6.85 0.39 -8.12
N ILE A 84 8.09 0.88 -8.11
CA ILE A 84 8.60 1.72 -7.02
C ILE A 84 7.83 3.04 -6.95
N ILE A 85 7.48 3.66 -8.08
CA ILE A 85 6.69 4.91 -8.11
C ILE A 85 5.30 4.66 -7.51
N LEU A 86 4.64 3.56 -7.90
CA LEU A 86 3.32 3.22 -7.39
C LEU A 86 3.36 2.87 -5.89
N THR A 87 4.40 2.14 -5.47
CA THR A 87 4.67 1.85 -4.05
C THR A 87 4.89 3.14 -3.25
N LEU A 88 5.65 4.10 -3.78
CA LEU A 88 5.84 5.41 -3.17
C LEU A 88 4.53 6.15 -2.97
N LEU A 89 3.62 6.12 -3.94
CA LEU A 89 2.28 6.72 -3.82
C LEU A 89 1.49 6.07 -2.68
N CYS A 90 1.53 4.73 -2.58
CA CYS A 90 0.88 3.99 -1.49
C CYS A 90 1.48 4.33 -0.11
N LEU A 91 2.80 4.37 0.00
CA LEU A 91 3.50 4.72 1.25
C LEU A 91 3.20 6.18 1.66
N TYR A 92 3.15 7.10 0.71
CA TYR A 92 2.78 8.49 0.97
C TYR A 92 1.35 8.60 1.50
N ARG A 93 0.38 7.87 0.91
CA ARG A 93 -0.99 7.77 1.44
C ARG A 93 -1.01 7.12 2.82
N GLY A 94 -0.18 6.11 3.07
CA GLY A 94 -0.01 5.47 4.37
C GLY A 94 0.43 6.46 5.46
N ARG A 95 1.32 7.41 5.16
CA ARG A 95 1.69 8.49 6.11
C ARG A 95 0.50 9.35 6.51
N PHE A 96 -0.38 9.70 5.56
CA PHE A 96 -1.60 10.43 5.90
C PHE A 96 -2.55 9.61 6.74
N ALA A 97 -2.70 8.30 6.44
CA ALA A 97 -3.51 7.42 7.25
C ALA A 97 -3.05 7.39 8.71
N VAL A 98 -1.74 7.23 8.94
CA VAL A 98 -1.15 7.29 10.31
C VAL A 98 -1.40 8.65 10.97
N LYS A 99 -1.25 9.75 10.24
CA LYS A 99 -1.56 11.09 10.75
C LYS A 99 -3.03 11.20 11.18
N TYR A 100 -3.96 10.69 10.40
CA TYR A 100 -5.38 10.71 10.75
C TYR A 100 -5.70 9.83 11.96
N ILE A 101 -5.08 8.65 12.08
CA ILE A 101 -5.18 7.79 13.27
C ILE A 101 -4.72 8.57 14.51
N ARG A 102 -3.58 9.23 14.46
CA ARG A 102 -3.08 10.03 15.59
C ARG A 102 -4.01 11.19 15.94
N ASN A 103 -4.57 11.87 14.94
CA ASN A 103 -5.54 12.93 15.16
C ASN A 103 -6.86 12.43 15.76
N ILE A 104 -7.21 11.15 15.58
CA ILE A 104 -8.35 10.50 16.24
C ILE A 104 -8.01 10.16 17.70
N LEU A 105 -6.79 9.69 17.95
CA LEU A 105 -6.36 9.27 19.29
C LEU A 105 -6.13 10.45 20.24
N GLN A 106 -5.70 11.60 19.74
CA GLN A 106 -5.37 12.75 20.57
C GLN A 106 -6.53 13.26 21.41
N PRO A 107 -7.76 13.53 20.89
CA PRO A 107 -8.90 13.91 21.72
C PRO A 107 -9.29 12.83 22.74
N MET A 108 -9.09 11.55 22.40
CA MET A 108 -9.36 10.45 23.34
C MET A 108 -8.39 10.46 24.53
N ILE A 109 -7.14 10.87 24.32
CA ILE A 109 -6.13 11.04 25.37
C ILE A 109 -6.48 12.26 26.26
N GLU A 110 -7.09 13.29 25.68
CA GLU A 110 -7.51 14.53 26.35
C GLU A 110 -8.89 14.40 27.04
N ASN A 111 -9.46 13.18 27.11
CA ASN A 111 -10.77 12.87 27.69
C ASN A 111 -11.97 13.56 26.98
N ALA A 112 -11.81 13.88 25.69
CA ALA A 112 -12.86 14.42 24.83
C ALA A 112 -13.24 13.42 23.72
N PRO A 113 -13.90 12.27 24.03
CA PRO A 113 -14.13 11.17 23.08
C PRO A 113 -15.10 11.51 21.94
N PHE A 114 -15.89 12.58 22.06
CA PHE A 114 -16.85 13.03 21.04
C PHE A 114 -16.47 14.39 20.45
N HIS A 115 -15.18 14.57 20.15
CA HIS A 115 -14.72 15.79 19.51
C HIS A 115 -14.94 15.71 17.98
N ASN A 116 -15.39 16.80 17.35
CA ASN A 116 -15.76 16.90 15.92
C ASN A 116 -14.63 16.47 14.95
N THR A 117 -13.39 16.54 15.39
CA THR A 117 -12.24 16.13 14.59
C THR A 117 -12.20 14.63 14.38
N ILE A 118 -12.81 13.81 15.26
CA ILE A 118 -12.77 12.35 15.17
C ILE A 118 -13.57 11.88 13.96
N SER A 119 -14.83 12.31 13.82
CA SER A 119 -15.68 11.93 12.69
C SER A 119 -15.07 12.33 11.36
N THR A 120 -14.54 13.55 11.28
CA THR A 120 -13.89 14.05 10.06
C THR A 120 -12.63 13.27 9.71
N ASN A 121 -11.79 12.91 10.69
CA ASN A 121 -10.57 12.14 10.44
C ASN A 121 -10.87 10.68 10.09
N LEU A 122 -11.95 10.08 10.60
CA LEU A 122 -12.41 8.76 10.18
C LEU A 122 -12.79 8.72 8.70
N VAL A 123 -13.50 9.73 8.18
CA VAL A 123 -13.80 9.84 6.75
C VAL A 123 -12.53 9.97 5.91
N LYS A 124 -11.58 10.80 6.36
CA LYS A 124 -10.29 10.95 5.67
C LYS A 124 -9.50 9.64 5.68
N LEU A 125 -9.53 8.91 6.79
CA LEU A 125 -8.89 7.61 6.91
C LEU A 125 -9.54 6.59 5.96
N ALA A 126 -10.86 6.53 5.88
CA ALA A 126 -11.59 5.67 4.94
C ALA A 126 -11.17 5.95 3.48
N ARG A 127 -11.06 7.22 3.08
CA ARG A 127 -10.58 7.59 1.74
C ARG A 127 -9.13 7.17 1.50
N CYS A 128 -8.25 7.28 2.51
CA CYS A 128 -6.87 6.79 2.41
C CYS A 128 -6.84 5.26 2.24
N THR A 129 -7.64 4.52 3.00
CA THR A 129 -7.76 3.06 2.90
C THR A 129 -8.18 2.65 1.49
N CYS A 130 -9.22 3.30 0.91
CA CYS A 130 -9.61 3.05 -0.47
C CYS A 130 -8.48 3.34 -1.46
N SER A 131 -7.80 4.47 -1.31
CA SER A 131 -6.70 4.85 -2.21
C SER A 131 -5.53 3.87 -2.15
N ILE A 132 -5.17 3.37 -0.96
CA ILE A 132 -4.12 2.38 -0.76
C ILE A 132 -4.55 1.03 -1.35
N GLY A 133 -5.78 0.57 -1.08
CA GLY A 133 -6.29 -0.69 -1.60
C GLY A 133 -6.35 -0.73 -3.12
N ILE A 134 -6.80 0.36 -3.77
CA ILE A 134 -6.73 0.49 -5.22
C ILE A 134 -5.27 0.45 -5.71
N GLY A 135 -4.36 1.15 -5.03
CA GLY A 135 -2.94 1.15 -5.37
C GLY A 135 -2.30 -0.23 -5.30
N ILE A 136 -2.61 -1.03 -4.27
CA ILE A 136 -2.13 -2.40 -4.11
C ILE A 136 -2.65 -3.30 -5.24
N ASN A 137 -3.96 -3.27 -5.53
CA ASN A 137 -4.52 -4.04 -6.64
C ASN A 137 -3.91 -3.64 -8.00
N LEU A 138 -3.57 -2.35 -8.16
CA LEU A 138 -2.92 -1.88 -9.37
C LEU A 138 -1.48 -2.39 -9.48
N LEU A 139 -0.75 -2.46 -8.36
CA LEU A 139 0.59 -3.06 -8.29
C LEU A 139 0.55 -4.55 -8.68
N GLU A 140 -0.38 -5.31 -8.11
CA GLU A 140 -0.54 -6.73 -8.44
C GLU A 140 -0.88 -6.94 -9.92
N LEU A 141 -1.82 -6.15 -10.45
CA LEU A 141 -2.19 -6.20 -11.86
C LEU A 141 -1.00 -5.88 -12.78
N LEU A 142 -0.25 -4.83 -12.43
CA LEU A 142 0.92 -4.41 -13.20
C LEU A 142 1.99 -5.51 -13.21
N ASN A 143 2.27 -6.11 -12.05
CA ASN A 143 3.23 -7.19 -11.92
C ASN A 143 2.80 -8.43 -12.75
N GLN A 144 1.52 -8.85 -12.65
CA GLN A 144 1.00 -10.01 -13.37
C GLN A 144 1.00 -9.81 -14.89
N VAL A 145 0.46 -8.68 -15.38
CA VAL A 145 0.42 -8.36 -16.83
C VAL A 145 1.82 -8.27 -17.39
N PHE A 146 2.73 -7.73 -16.58
CA PHE A 146 4.09 -7.55 -17.01
C PHE A 146 4.88 -8.85 -17.06
N SER A 147 4.88 -9.64 -16.00
CA SER A 147 5.54 -10.95 -16.00
C SER A 147 5.07 -11.79 -17.18
N ALA A 148 3.76 -11.76 -17.47
CA ALA A 148 3.19 -12.45 -18.62
C ALA A 148 3.77 -12.03 -19.97
N LYS A 149 3.90 -10.70 -20.18
CA LYS A 149 4.38 -10.13 -21.46
C LYS A 149 5.90 -10.16 -21.56
N ALA A 150 6.60 -9.86 -20.48
CA ALA A 150 8.05 -9.78 -20.48
C ALA A 150 8.70 -11.12 -20.73
N PHE A 151 8.18 -12.17 -20.09
CA PHE A 151 8.68 -13.52 -20.24
C PHE A 151 8.01 -14.29 -21.38
N GLN A 152 7.10 -13.70 -22.12
CA GLN A 152 6.37 -14.38 -23.20
C GLN A 152 5.79 -15.73 -22.72
N LEU A 153 5.16 -15.75 -21.53
CA LEU A 153 4.70 -16.96 -20.84
C LEU A 153 3.99 -17.99 -21.75
N PRO A 154 3.14 -17.57 -22.72
CA PRO A 154 2.53 -18.52 -23.64
C PRO A 154 3.58 -19.32 -24.46
N GLU A 155 4.64 -18.66 -24.92
CA GLU A 155 5.68 -19.32 -25.72
C GLU A 155 6.59 -20.21 -24.88
N LEU A 156 6.87 -19.80 -23.63
CA LEU A 156 7.71 -20.58 -22.71
C LEU A 156 7.02 -21.81 -22.16
N LEU A 157 5.72 -21.71 -21.84
CA LEU A 157 5.01 -22.77 -21.12
C LEU A 157 4.14 -23.65 -22.02
N LEU A 158 3.74 -23.17 -23.22
CA LEU A 158 3.03 -24.00 -24.18
C LEU A 158 3.94 -25.11 -24.70
N SER A 159 3.50 -26.33 -24.51
CA SER A 159 4.18 -27.55 -24.95
C SER A 159 3.12 -28.56 -25.38
N ASP A 160 3.54 -29.69 -25.93
CA ASP A 160 2.61 -30.80 -26.28
C ASP A 160 1.75 -31.27 -25.11
N LYS A 161 2.16 -30.95 -23.86
CA LYS A 161 1.45 -31.33 -22.63
C LYS A 161 0.61 -30.16 -22.05
N ILE A 162 0.96 -28.90 -22.34
CA ILE A 162 0.27 -27.72 -21.85
C ILE A 162 -0.30 -26.99 -23.06
N THR A 163 -1.62 -27.13 -23.26
CA THR A 163 -2.32 -26.56 -24.42
C THR A 163 -2.93 -25.21 -24.18
N HIS A 164 -3.10 -24.80 -22.91
CA HIS A 164 -3.73 -23.54 -22.56
C HIS A 164 -3.23 -22.99 -21.22
N ILE A 165 -3.01 -21.67 -21.15
CA ILE A 165 -2.60 -20.97 -19.95
C ILE A 165 -3.63 -19.86 -19.69
N THR A 166 -4.28 -19.92 -18.53
CA THR A 166 -5.24 -18.91 -18.10
C THR A 166 -4.65 -18.13 -16.94
N MET A 167 -4.59 -16.80 -17.06
CA MET A 167 -4.22 -15.93 -15.98
C MET A 167 -5.46 -15.50 -15.20
N ASN A 168 -5.48 -15.82 -13.92
CA ASN A 168 -6.54 -15.40 -13.03
C ASN A 168 -6.09 -14.13 -12.29
N TYR A 169 -6.75 -13.01 -12.61
CA TYR A 169 -6.53 -11.75 -11.89
C TYR A 169 -7.34 -11.78 -10.59
N HIS A 170 -6.64 -11.73 -9.47
CA HIS A 170 -7.27 -11.60 -8.15
C HIS A 170 -7.33 -10.13 -7.77
N PHE A 171 -8.55 -9.63 -7.51
CA PHE A 171 -8.75 -8.31 -6.92
C PHE A 171 -9.16 -8.48 -5.47
N ASP A 172 -8.34 -7.97 -4.54
CA ASP A 172 -8.73 -7.91 -3.14
C ASP A 172 -9.62 -6.69 -2.91
N LEU A 173 -10.89 -6.94 -2.55
CA LEU A 173 -11.88 -5.93 -2.22
C LEU A 173 -12.03 -5.72 -0.70
N GLY A 174 -11.23 -6.38 0.12
CA GLY A 174 -11.28 -6.30 1.58
C GLY A 174 -11.13 -4.87 2.11
N PHE A 175 -10.37 -4.03 1.41
CA PHE A 175 -10.21 -2.63 1.76
C PHE A 175 -11.52 -1.82 1.71
N LEU A 176 -12.48 -2.20 0.86
CA LEU A 176 -13.80 -1.55 0.78
C LEU A 176 -14.61 -1.81 2.05
N LEU A 177 -14.53 -3.04 2.58
CA LEU A 177 -15.20 -3.39 3.84
C LEU A 177 -14.61 -2.58 5.00
N VAL A 178 -13.29 -2.49 5.10
CA VAL A 178 -12.62 -1.67 6.12
C VAL A 178 -13.04 -0.19 5.99
N ALA A 179 -13.06 0.35 4.76
CA ALA A 179 -13.49 1.72 4.52
C ALA A 179 -14.95 1.95 4.90
N ALA A 180 -15.85 0.99 4.61
CA ALA A 180 -17.26 1.05 5.00
C ALA A 180 -17.42 1.08 6.53
N VAL A 181 -16.69 0.23 7.27
CA VAL A 181 -16.69 0.24 8.73
C VAL A 181 -16.21 1.58 9.29
N LEU A 182 -15.14 2.16 8.72
CA LEU A 182 -14.65 3.48 9.14
C LEU A 182 -15.69 4.59 8.89
N LEU A 183 -16.42 4.53 7.79
CA LEU A 183 -17.50 5.46 7.50
C LEU A 183 -18.66 5.30 8.49
N LEU A 184 -19.08 4.06 8.79
CA LEU A 184 -20.11 3.80 9.79
C LEU A 184 -19.70 4.34 11.17
N LEU A 185 -18.46 4.10 11.59
CA LEU A 185 -17.92 4.66 12.82
C LEU A 185 -17.96 6.20 12.81
N SER A 186 -17.64 6.82 11.69
CA SER A 186 -17.73 8.29 11.54
C SER A 186 -19.14 8.80 11.81
N TYR A 187 -20.17 8.11 11.30
CA TYR A 187 -21.57 8.48 11.57
C TYR A 187 -21.93 8.31 13.06
N VAL A 188 -21.49 7.22 13.70
CA VAL A 188 -21.72 6.98 15.13
C VAL A 188 -21.10 8.08 16.00
N PHE A 189 -19.85 8.44 15.73
CA PHE A 189 -19.17 9.52 16.45
C PHE A 189 -19.83 10.87 16.23
N ARG A 190 -20.26 11.17 15.03
CA ARG A 190 -20.98 12.42 14.72
C ARG A 190 -22.31 12.51 15.43
N TYR A 191 -23.03 11.39 15.53
CA TYR A 191 -24.27 11.32 16.29
C TYR A 191 -24.03 11.51 17.80
N GLY A 192 -22.98 10.88 18.34
CA GLY A 192 -22.58 11.07 19.76
C GLY A 192 -22.20 12.52 20.07
N GLU A 193 -21.53 13.20 19.16
CA GLU A 193 -21.20 14.65 19.27
C GLU A 193 -22.48 15.50 19.36
N GLN A 194 -23.48 15.25 18.49
CA GLN A 194 -24.76 15.96 18.51
C GLN A 194 -25.52 15.75 19.82
N LEU A 195 -25.52 14.53 20.34
CA LEU A 195 -26.16 14.23 21.63
C LEU A 195 -25.46 14.95 22.79
N GLN A 196 -24.14 15.02 22.77
CA GLN A 196 -23.40 15.75 23.80
C GLN A 196 -23.70 17.24 23.75
N GLN A 197 -23.72 17.88 22.56
CA GLN A 197 -24.07 19.28 22.39
C GLN A 197 -25.48 19.59 22.93
N LEU A 198 -26.47 18.76 22.60
CA LEU A 198 -27.82 18.90 23.14
C LEU A 198 -27.89 18.77 24.66
N SER A 199 -27.07 17.91 25.25
CA SER A 199 -26.99 17.77 26.71
C SER A 199 -26.37 18.98 27.37
N ASP A 200 -25.34 19.57 26.77
CA ASP A 200 -24.63 20.74 27.30
C ASP A 200 -25.46 22.02 27.16
N GLU A 201 -26.39 22.09 26.17
CA GLU A 201 -27.33 23.21 26.01
C GLU A 201 -28.52 23.15 26.97
N THR A 202 -28.79 22.00 27.59
CA THR A 202 -29.96 21.80 28.50
C THR A 202 -29.59 21.91 29.98
N LEU A 203 -28.31 22.11 30.30
CA LEU A 203 -27.79 22.32 31.66
C LEU A 203 -27.49 23.80 31.90
#